data_7c7cf4725106dc1f0a1350245b137fd0
#
_entry.id   7c7cf4725106dc1f0a1350245b137fd0
#
_cell.length_a   1.000
_cell.length_b   1.000
_cell.length_c   1.000
_cell.angle_alpha   90.00
_cell.angle_beta   90.00
_cell.angle_gamma   90.00
#
_symmetry.space_group_name_H-M   'P 1'
#
loop_
_entity.id
_entity.type
_entity.pdbx_description
1 polymer ?
#
loop_
_entity_poly.entity_id
_entity_poly.type
_entity_poly.pdbx_seq_one_letter_code
_entity_poly.pdbx_strand_id
1 'polypeptide(L)' 'MSGWDVRDYLDDMVRYAEIAVRLTEDRSLEQLASDERTSLALERAIEILGEAASKVPVEWRARYPDLPWREMIGLR' A
#
# COMPACT_ATOMS: atom_id res chain seq x y z
N MET A 1 -20.92 9.11 -9.83
CA MET A 1 -19.50 9.38 -9.74
C MET A 1 -19.08 9.35 -8.30
N SER A 2 -17.92 8.90 -8.06
CA SER A 2 -17.47 8.73 -6.70
C SER A 2 -17.02 10.08 -6.12
N GLY A 3 -17.07 10.24 -4.83
CA GLY A 3 -16.56 11.42 -4.16
C GLY A 3 -15.05 11.38 -3.91
N TRP A 4 -14.34 10.41 -4.45
CA TRP A 4 -12.91 10.26 -4.23
C TRP A 4 -12.12 11.27 -5.04
N ASP A 5 -11.14 11.89 -4.42
CA ASP A 5 -10.16 12.73 -5.10
C ASP A 5 -8.75 12.20 -4.83
N VAL A 6 -7.74 12.89 -5.36
CA VAL A 6 -6.35 12.45 -5.25
C VAL A 6 -5.93 12.29 -3.79
N ARG A 7 -6.39 13.17 -2.91
CA ARG A 7 -6.01 13.08 -1.49
C ARG A 7 -6.51 11.81 -0.84
N ASP A 8 -7.70 11.35 -1.24
CA ASP A 8 -8.24 10.10 -0.70
C ASP A 8 -7.32 8.93 -1.04
N TYR A 9 -6.81 8.89 -2.26
CA TYR A 9 -5.89 7.83 -2.66
C TYR A 9 -4.54 7.94 -1.96
N LEU A 10 -4.03 9.15 -1.79
CA LEU A 10 -2.78 9.36 -1.07
C LEU A 10 -2.93 8.98 0.41
N ASP A 11 -4.07 9.31 1.02
CA ASP A 11 -4.35 8.93 2.40
C ASP A 11 -4.41 7.41 2.55
N ASP A 12 -5.03 6.72 1.61
CA ASP A 12 -5.08 5.26 1.61
C ASP A 12 -3.69 4.67 1.49
N MET A 13 -2.84 5.24 0.64
CA MET A 13 -1.46 4.77 0.52
C MET A 13 -0.73 4.84 1.85
N VAL A 14 -0.83 5.98 2.54
CA VAL A 14 -0.20 6.16 3.84
C VAL A 14 -0.76 5.18 4.86
N ARG A 15 -2.08 5.08 4.93
CA ARG A 15 -2.75 4.23 5.89
C ARG A 15 -2.35 2.76 5.73
N TYR A 16 -2.40 2.26 4.52
CA TYR A 16 -2.12 0.84 4.30
C TYR A 16 -0.63 0.51 4.33
N ALA A 17 0.23 1.49 4.02
CA ALA A 17 1.66 1.33 4.27
C ALA A 17 1.94 1.22 5.77
N GLU A 18 1.31 2.05 6.59
CA GLU A 18 1.45 1.99 8.05
C GLU A 18 0.95 0.67 8.60
N ILE A 19 -0.18 0.18 8.09
CA ILE A 19 -0.71 -1.13 8.49
C ILE A 19 0.30 -2.22 8.17
N ALA A 20 0.86 -2.21 6.97
CA ALA A 20 1.84 -3.20 6.55
C ALA A 20 3.08 -3.18 7.45
N VAL A 21 3.56 -1.99 7.79
CA VAL A 21 4.70 -1.85 8.71
C VAL A 21 4.37 -2.45 10.08
N ARG A 22 3.21 -2.11 10.63
CA ARG A 22 2.81 -2.64 11.94
C ARG A 22 2.67 -4.16 11.95
N LEU A 23 2.16 -4.72 10.86
CA LEU A 23 1.98 -6.18 10.76
C LEU A 23 3.32 -6.92 10.69
N THR A 24 4.37 -6.26 10.21
CA THR A 24 5.67 -6.90 10.00
C THR A 24 6.71 -6.54 11.05
N GLU A 25 6.43 -5.58 11.92
CA GLU A 25 7.36 -5.15 12.96
C GLU A 25 7.77 -6.32 13.85
N ASP A 26 9.07 -6.44 14.08
CA ASP A 26 9.66 -7.41 14.99
C ASP A 26 9.30 -8.86 14.65
N ARG A 27 9.00 -9.13 13.40
CA ARG A 27 8.67 -10.48 12.93
C ARG A 27 9.63 -10.92 11.84
N SER A 28 10.04 -12.19 11.91
CA SER A 28 10.83 -12.80 10.84
C SER A 28 9.90 -13.24 9.72
N LEU A 29 10.48 -13.53 8.56
CA LEU A 29 9.71 -14.10 7.45
C LEU A 29 9.04 -15.41 7.83
N GLU A 30 9.75 -16.24 8.64
CA GLU A 30 9.20 -17.51 9.10
C GLU A 30 7.97 -17.31 9.98
N GLN A 31 8.04 -16.33 10.88
CA GLN A 31 6.92 -16.02 11.76
C GLN A 31 5.71 -15.52 10.95
N LEU A 32 5.96 -14.68 9.95
CA LEU A 32 4.88 -14.19 9.08
C LEU A 32 4.27 -15.35 8.29
N ALA A 33 5.10 -16.22 7.73
CA ALA A 33 4.63 -17.32 6.91
C ALA A 33 3.79 -18.32 7.72
N SER A 34 4.07 -18.46 9.02
CA SER A 34 3.34 -19.40 9.88
C SER A 34 2.08 -18.79 10.51
N ASP A 35 1.90 -17.47 10.39
CA ASP A 35 0.72 -16.78 10.92
C ASP A 35 -0.20 -16.41 9.77
N GLU A 36 -1.16 -17.28 9.49
CA GLU A 36 -2.05 -17.13 8.35
C GLU A 36 -2.86 -15.82 8.41
N ARG A 37 -3.34 -15.45 9.60
CA ARG A 37 -4.12 -14.23 9.74
C ARG A 37 -3.30 -13.01 9.39
N THR A 38 -2.09 -12.93 9.90
CA THR A 38 -1.19 -11.81 9.63
C THR A 38 -0.79 -11.79 8.16
N SER A 39 -0.51 -12.95 7.57
CA SER A 39 -0.15 -13.04 6.15
C SER A 39 -1.27 -12.55 5.26
N LEU A 40 -2.50 -12.97 5.53
CA LEU A 40 -3.65 -12.54 4.75
C LEU A 40 -3.91 -11.05 4.90
N ALA A 41 -3.77 -10.53 6.12
CA ALA A 41 -3.94 -9.10 6.37
C ALA A 41 -2.87 -8.28 5.64
N LEU A 42 -1.62 -8.77 5.64
CA LEU A 42 -0.52 -8.11 4.95
C LEU A 42 -0.76 -8.10 3.45
N GLU A 43 -1.14 -9.24 2.88
CA GLU A 43 -1.46 -9.31 1.44
C GLU A 43 -2.53 -8.30 1.07
N ARG A 44 -3.58 -8.20 1.87
CA ARG A 44 -4.66 -7.26 1.59
C ARG A 44 -4.19 -5.81 1.70
N ALA A 45 -3.37 -5.50 2.70
CA ALA A 45 -2.86 -4.15 2.89
C ALA A 45 -1.99 -3.69 1.71
N ILE A 46 -1.09 -4.55 1.23
CA ILE A 46 -0.23 -4.17 0.10
C ILE A 46 -1.01 -4.13 -1.21
N GLU A 47 -2.04 -4.95 -1.36
CA GLU A 47 -2.94 -4.92 -2.49
C GLU A 47 -3.67 -3.58 -2.59
N ILE A 48 -4.23 -3.13 -1.46
CA ILE A 48 -4.94 -1.86 -1.39
C ILE A 48 -3.99 -0.69 -1.63
N LEU A 49 -2.78 -0.77 -1.07
CA LEU A 49 -1.75 0.23 -1.31
C LEU A 49 -1.46 0.37 -2.81
N GLY A 50 -1.26 -0.75 -3.49
CA GLY A 50 -0.98 -0.76 -4.92
C GLY A 50 -2.16 -0.24 -5.74
N GLU A 51 -3.38 -0.61 -5.34
CA GLU A 51 -4.59 -0.15 -5.99
C GLU A 51 -4.73 1.37 -5.88
N ALA A 52 -4.53 1.91 -4.67
CA ALA A 52 -4.59 3.34 -4.44
C ALA A 52 -3.52 4.07 -5.25
N ALA A 53 -2.30 3.55 -5.26
CA ALA A 53 -1.20 4.15 -6.02
C ALA A 53 -1.55 4.22 -7.52
N SER A 54 -2.21 3.19 -8.04
CA SER A 54 -2.57 3.14 -9.46
C SER A 54 -3.58 4.21 -9.85
N LYS A 55 -4.31 4.72 -8.89
CA LYS A 55 -5.35 5.74 -9.11
C LYS A 55 -4.83 7.17 -9.00
N VAL A 56 -3.60 7.35 -8.53
CA VAL A 56 -3.00 8.68 -8.45
C VAL A 56 -2.60 9.12 -9.86
N PRO A 57 -3.10 10.28 -10.34
CA PRO A 57 -2.76 10.75 -11.69
C PRO A 57 -1.25 10.99 -11.86
N VAL A 58 -0.79 10.82 -13.08
CA VAL A 58 0.63 10.97 -13.42
C VAL A 58 1.18 12.34 -13.00
N GLU A 59 0.39 13.39 -13.16
CA GLU A 59 0.80 14.74 -12.77
C GLU A 59 1.11 14.84 -11.28
N TRP A 60 0.33 14.12 -10.47
CA TRP A 60 0.56 14.10 -9.04
C TRP A 60 1.75 13.23 -8.67
N ARG A 61 1.94 12.10 -9.38
CA ARG A 61 3.11 11.24 -9.15
C ARG A 61 4.42 12.01 -9.36
N ALA A 62 4.42 12.90 -10.35
CA ALA A 62 5.59 13.72 -10.66
C ALA A 62 5.99 14.65 -9.52
N ARG A 63 5.08 14.94 -8.59
CA ARG A 63 5.37 15.75 -7.40
C ARG A 63 6.11 14.96 -6.32
N TYR A 64 6.10 13.63 -6.43
CA TYR A 64 6.71 12.74 -5.45
C TYR A 64 7.63 11.75 -6.17
N PRO A 65 8.67 12.25 -6.85
CA PRO A 65 9.51 11.39 -7.69
C PRO A 65 10.34 10.37 -6.91
N ASP A 66 10.49 10.56 -5.60
CA ASP A 66 11.23 9.63 -4.76
C ASP A 66 10.45 8.38 -4.40
N LEU A 67 9.14 8.36 -4.63
CA LEU A 67 8.34 7.19 -4.37
C LEU A 67 8.45 6.20 -5.52
N PRO A 68 8.56 4.90 -5.22
CA PRO A 68 8.69 3.86 -6.25
C PRO A 68 7.32 3.50 -6.83
N TRP A 69 6.73 4.40 -7.61
CA TRP A 69 5.37 4.27 -8.14
C TRP A 69 5.14 2.98 -8.91
N ARG A 70 6.07 2.65 -9.79
CA ARG A 70 5.96 1.46 -10.62
C ARG A 70 5.86 0.20 -9.78
N GLU A 71 6.73 0.10 -8.78
CA GLU A 71 6.78 -1.05 -7.89
C GLU A 71 5.52 -1.13 -7.02
N MET A 72 5.07 0.02 -6.49
CA MET A 72 3.87 0.06 -5.68
C MET A 72 2.64 -0.35 -6.47
N ILE A 73 2.48 0.15 -7.68
CA ILE A 73 1.36 -0.20 -8.55
C ILE A 73 1.39 -1.69 -8.88
N GLY A 74 2.57 -2.26 -9.02
CA GLY A 74 2.74 -3.67 -9.28
C GLY A 74 2.26 -4.58 -8.15
N LEU A 75 2.02 -4.03 -6.95
CA LEU A 75 1.54 -4.81 -5.81
C LEU A 75 0.05 -5.15 -5.87
N ARG A 76 -0.69 -4.45 -6.71
CA ARG A 76 -2.13 -4.68 -6.82
C ARG A 76 -2.50 -6.04 -7.42
#